data_ebf7841f32dc30033e88132d27d66ca7
#
_entry.id   ebf7841f32dc30033e88132d27d66ca7
#
_cell.length_a   1.000
_cell.length_b   1.000
_cell.length_c   1.000
_cell.angle_alpha   90.00
_cell.angle_beta   90.00
_cell.angle_gamma   90.00
#
_symmetry.space_group_name_H-M   'P 1'
#
loop_
_entity.id
_entity.type
_entity.pdbx_description
1 polymer ?
#
loop_
_entity_poly.entity_id
_entity_poly.type
_entity_poly.pdbx_seq_one_letter_code
_entity_poly.pdbx_strand_id
1 'polypeptide(L)'
;MSVEAVWQQVTKLSGGRPLTVSLSGGNPAIQPLGPLIEFGHSQGYRFALETQGSVARDWFRDLDMLVLSPKPPSSGMLTDWDEVDNCLRLAAGGPDIVLKIVVFDDADYAFAREAGERYPAIPLFLQPGNHTPPPPDDDDARIDIDGVMDRMHWLVEKVTADRWYAPRVLPQLHVLLWGNKRGV
;
A
#
# COMPACT_ATOMS: atom_id res chain seq x y z
N MET A 1 5.76 -11.71 -18.42
CA MET A 1 5.14 -10.88 -19.50
C MET A 1 6.20 -9.86 -19.93
N SER A 2 6.33 -9.54 -21.22
CA SER A 2 7.28 -8.50 -21.66
C SER A 2 6.75 -7.09 -21.32
N VAL A 3 7.65 -6.09 -21.32
CA VAL A 3 7.28 -4.68 -21.07
C VAL A 3 6.23 -4.21 -22.08
N GLU A 4 6.39 -4.57 -23.34
CA GLU A 4 5.47 -4.19 -24.43
C GLU A 4 4.07 -4.77 -24.20
N ALA A 5 3.98 -6.02 -23.75
CA ALA A 5 2.69 -6.66 -23.48
C ALA A 5 1.95 -6.02 -22.31
N VAL A 6 2.68 -5.65 -21.24
CA VAL A 6 2.11 -4.89 -20.12
C VAL A 6 1.68 -3.52 -20.58
N TRP A 7 2.53 -2.83 -21.37
CA TRP A 7 2.27 -1.49 -21.85
C TRP A 7 1.02 -1.40 -22.75
N GLN A 8 0.82 -2.40 -23.61
CA GLN A 8 -0.42 -2.48 -24.40
C GLN A 8 -1.67 -2.48 -23.52
N GLN A 9 -1.65 -3.18 -22.38
CA GLN A 9 -2.79 -3.17 -21.45
C GLN A 9 -2.92 -1.81 -20.75
N VAL A 10 -1.82 -1.21 -20.31
CA VAL A 10 -1.84 0.14 -19.71
C VAL A 10 -2.44 1.15 -20.70
N THR A 11 -1.99 1.15 -21.94
CA THR A 11 -2.50 2.06 -22.99
C THR A 11 -3.98 1.82 -23.27
N LYS A 12 -4.40 0.56 -23.34
CA LYS A 12 -5.81 0.21 -23.54
C LYS A 12 -6.70 0.71 -22.39
N LEU A 13 -6.29 0.52 -21.14
CA LEU A 13 -7.04 0.93 -19.97
C LEU A 13 -7.09 2.45 -19.77
N SER A 14 -6.00 3.14 -20.08
CA SER A 14 -5.90 4.61 -20.00
C SER A 14 -6.51 5.35 -21.18
N GLY A 15 -6.87 4.64 -22.25
CA GLY A 15 -7.27 5.25 -23.52
C GLY A 15 -6.15 6.08 -24.15
N GLY A 16 -4.89 5.74 -23.88
CA GLY A 16 -3.70 6.45 -24.36
C GLY A 16 -3.41 7.78 -23.66
N ARG A 17 -4.12 8.09 -22.56
CA ARG A 17 -3.91 9.32 -21.79
C ARG A 17 -2.92 9.05 -20.65
N PRO A 18 -1.85 9.86 -20.50
CA PRO A 18 -0.96 9.77 -19.35
C PRO A 18 -1.71 9.90 -18.03
N LEU A 19 -1.43 8.98 -17.11
CA LEU A 19 -1.99 8.93 -15.77
C LEU A 19 -0.98 8.29 -14.81
N THR A 20 -1.33 8.19 -13.54
CA THR A 20 -0.52 7.43 -12.58
C THR A 20 -0.92 5.95 -12.63
N VAL A 21 0.05 5.10 -12.94
CA VAL A 21 -0.08 3.64 -12.88
C VAL A 21 0.24 3.17 -11.47
N SER A 22 -0.72 2.55 -10.80
CA SER A 22 -0.50 1.96 -9.47
C SER A 22 -0.07 0.51 -9.62
N LEU A 23 1.13 0.20 -9.15
CA LEU A 23 1.71 -1.14 -9.11
C LEU A 23 1.43 -1.75 -7.74
N SER A 24 0.54 -2.73 -7.68
CA SER A 24 0.11 -3.37 -6.44
C SER A 24 -0.15 -4.87 -6.63
N GLY A 25 -0.64 -5.55 -5.58
CA GLY A 25 -0.96 -6.98 -5.60
C GLY A 25 0.25 -7.87 -5.28
N GLY A 26 0.09 -8.83 -4.37
CA GLY A 26 1.21 -9.59 -3.84
C GLY A 26 2.33 -8.67 -3.30
N ASN A 27 3.54 -8.87 -3.77
CA ASN A 27 4.64 -7.92 -3.56
C ASN A 27 5.26 -7.56 -4.93
N PRO A 28 4.86 -6.43 -5.56
CA PRO A 28 5.35 -6.05 -6.89
C PRO A 28 6.87 -5.85 -6.95
N ALA A 29 7.51 -5.53 -5.82
CA ALA A 29 8.96 -5.34 -5.73
C ALA A 29 9.79 -6.59 -6.09
N ILE A 30 9.19 -7.79 -6.11
CA ILE A 30 9.87 -9.01 -6.58
C ILE A 30 10.07 -9.01 -8.10
N GLN A 31 9.33 -8.19 -8.84
CA GLN A 31 9.39 -8.11 -10.30
C GLN A 31 10.44 -7.09 -10.77
N PRO A 32 11.07 -7.29 -11.92
CA PRO A 32 12.02 -6.34 -12.51
C PRO A 32 11.26 -5.22 -13.25
N LEU A 33 10.66 -4.27 -12.51
CA LEU A 33 9.78 -3.25 -13.08
C LEU A 33 10.50 -2.00 -13.60
N GLY A 34 11.80 -1.84 -13.34
CA GLY A 34 12.58 -0.68 -13.80
C GLY A 34 12.38 -0.34 -15.27
N PRO A 35 12.54 -1.30 -16.21
CA PRO A 35 12.33 -1.01 -17.64
C PRO A 35 10.90 -0.58 -18.00
N LEU A 36 9.88 -1.05 -17.28
CA LEU A 36 8.49 -0.62 -17.47
C LEU A 36 8.29 0.83 -17.00
N ILE A 37 8.88 1.20 -15.86
CA ILE A 37 8.82 2.54 -15.30
C ILE A 37 9.51 3.53 -16.21
N GLU A 38 10.74 3.23 -16.64
CA GLU A 38 11.51 4.06 -17.56
C GLU A 38 10.75 4.31 -18.87
N PHE A 39 10.23 3.24 -19.48
CA PHE A 39 9.45 3.34 -20.70
C PHE A 39 8.18 4.16 -20.51
N GLY A 40 7.42 3.92 -19.43
CA GLY A 40 6.21 4.65 -19.14
C GLY A 40 6.44 6.14 -18.87
N HIS A 41 7.54 6.51 -18.19
CA HIS A 41 7.96 7.91 -18.02
C HIS A 41 8.24 8.58 -19.37
N SER A 42 8.87 7.87 -20.32
CA SER A 42 9.08 8.40 -21.68
C SER A 42 7.78 8.71 -22.42
N GLN A 43 6.66 8.09 -21.99
CA GLN A 43 5.31 8.32 -22.52
C GLN A 43 4.49 9.31 -21.64
N GLY A 44 5.11 9.94 -20.64
CA GLY A 44 4.48 10.93 -19.76
C GLY A 44 3.64 10.35 -18.62
N TYR A 45 3.67 9.03 -18.38
CA TYR A 45 2.97 8.39 -17.27
C TYR A 45 3.78 8.51 -15.98
N ARG A 46 3.08 8.40 -14.84
CA ARG A 46 3.65 8.36 -13.50
C ARG A 46 3.46 6.97 -12.89
N PHE A 47 4.28 6.61 -11.90
CA PHE A 47 4.22 5.31 -11.25
C PHE A 47 4.17 5.43 -9.74
N ALA A 48 3.16 4.79 -9.14
CA ALA A 48 3.08 4.54 -7.72
C ALA A 48 3.28 3.04 -7.45
N LEU A 49 4.09 2.71 -6.45
CA LEU A 49 4.31 1.33 -6.01
C LEU A 49 3.80 1.18 -4.58
N GLU A 50 3.02 0.13 -4.34
CA GLU A 50 2.73 -0.35 -2.99
C GLU A 50 3.48 -1.67 -2.75
N THR A 51 4.36 -1.69 -1.75
CA THR A 51 5.16 -2.86 -1.35
C THR A 51 5.19 -3.01 0.16
N GLN A 52 5.34 -4.23 0.63
CA GLN A 52 5.49 -4.50 2.07
C GLN A 52 6.89 -4.14 2.63
N GLY A 53 7.82 -3.72 1.78
CA GLY A 53 9.17 -3.33 2.22
C GLY A 53 10.11 -4.51 2.52
N SER A 54 9.81 -5.72 2.03
CA SER A 54 10.62 -6.92 2.25
C SER A 54 11.63 -7.19 1.13
N VAL A 55 11.69 -6.35 0.12
CA VAL A 55 12.62 -6.44 -1.01
C VAL A 55 12.89 -5.04 -1.53
N ALA A 56 14.10 -4.55 -1.36
CA ALA A 56 14.54 -3.27 -1.89
C ALA A 56 15.02 -3.39 -3.35
N ARG A 57 14.84 -2.33 -4.13
CA ARG A 57 15.22 -2.27 -5.55
C ARG A 57 15.83 -0.94 -5.92
N ASP A 58 16.85 -0.97 -6.77
CA ASP A 58 17.53 0.24 -7.23
C ASP A 58 16.61 1.21 -7.98
N TRP A 59 15.61 0.66 -8.72
CA TRP A 59 14.63 1.44 -9.46
C TRP A 59 13.56 2.11 -8.58
N PHE A 60 13.58 1.94 -7.23
CA PHE A 60 12.67 2.66 -6.34
C PHE A 60 12.84 4.18 -6.43
N ARG A 61 14.04 4.65 -6.73
CA ARG A 61 14.31 6.07 -6.95
C ARG A 61 13.61 6.67 -8.17
N ASP A 62 13.23 5.81 -9.12
CA ASP A 62 12.59 6.22 -10.38
C ASP A 62 11.06 6.23 -10.26
N LEU A 63 10.50 5.91 -9.12
CA LEU A 63 9.06 6.01 -8.85
C LEU A 63 8.66 7.47 -8.60
N ASP A 64 7.39 7.79 -8.81
CA ASP A 64 6.80 9.07 -8.38
C ASP A 64 6.24 8.99 -6.97
N MET A 65 5.77 7.79 -6.55
CA MET A 65 5.28 7.53 -5.20
C MET A 65 5.66 6.12 -4.75
N LEU A 66 6.13 6.01 -3.51
CA LEU A 66 6.40 4.73 -2.85
C LEU A 66 5.56 4.61 -1.58
N VAL A 67 4.64 3.65 -1.57
CA VAL A 67 3.86 3.27 -0.39
C VAL A 67 4.51 2.06 0.23
N LEU A 68 5.18 2.24 1.36
CA LEU A 68 5.70 1.15 2.18
C LEU A 68 4.62 0.71 3.15
N SER A 69 4.22 -0.56 3.06
CA SER A 69 3.16 -1.16 3.86
C SER A 69 3.69 -2.36 4.66
N PRO A 70 4.57 -2.11 5.68
CA PRO A 70 5.09 -3.17 6.53
C PRO A 70 3.95 -3.98 7.14
N LYS A 71 4.17 -5.27 7.27
CA LYS A 71 3.12 -6.21 7.67
C LYS A 71 3.07 -6.35 9.19
N PRO A 72 1.93 -5.97 9.82
CA PRO A 72 1.76 -6.07 11.27
C PRO A 72 1.57 -7.52 11.72
N PRO A 73 1.60 -7.79 13.04
CA PRO A 73 1.51 -9.13 13.62
C PRO A 73 0.32 -9.96 13.14
N SER A 74 -0.87 -9.35 12.95
CA SER A 74 -2.06 -10.03 12.45
C SER A 74 -1.88 -10.70 11.08
N SER A 75 -0.93 -10.22 10.29
CA SER A 75 -0.61 -10.80 8.98
C SER A 75 0.09 -12.15 9.06
N GLY A 76 0.61 -12.53 10.24
CA GLY A 76 1.46 -13.70 10.44
C GLY A 76 2.86 -13.58 9.82
N MET A 77 3.21 -12.42 9.28
CA MET A 77 4.53 -12.12 8.71
C MET A 77 5.39 -11.35 9.71
N LEU A 78 6.70 -11.53 9.61
CA LEU A 78 7.66 -10.71 10.34
C LEU A 78 8.16 -9.58 9.43
N THR A 79 8.09 -8.36 9.92
CA THR A 79 8.70 -7.21 9.25
C THR A 79 10.18 -7.16 9.58
N ASP A 80 11.01 -7.13 8.54
CA ASP A 80 12.45 -6.85 8.63
C ASP A 80 12.65 -5.34 8.48
N TRP A 81 12.91 -4.65 9.60
CA TRP A 81 13.10 -3.21 9.61
C TRP A 81 14.39 -2.77 8.89
N ASP A 82 15.42 -3.61 8.86
CA ASP A 82 16.67 -3.31 8.15
C ASP A 82 16.40 -3.31 6.63
N GLU A 83 15.53 -4.19 6.15
CA GLU A 83 15.13 -4.19 4.74
C GLU A 83 14.20 -3.01 4.40
N VAL A 84 13.32 -2.60 5.32
CA VAL A 84 12.54 -1.36 5.17
C VAL A 84 13.47 -0.15 5.09
N ASP A 85 14.50 -0.05 5.95
CA ASP A 85 15.52 1.00 5.90
C ASP A 85 16.29 0.97 4.56
N ASN A 86 16.58 -0.22 4.02
CA ASN A 86 17.20 -0.39 2.72
C ASN A 86 16.30 0.10 1.56
N CYS A 87 14.98 -0.16 1.63
CA CYS A 87 14.01 0.38 0.69
C CYS A 87 14.03 1.92 0.69
N LEU A 88 14.01 2.53 1.89
CA LEU A 88 14.07 3.98 2.05
C LEU A 88 15.36 4.57 1.50
N ARG A 89 16.49 3.91 1.77
CA ARG A 89 17.81 4.33 1.28
C ARG A 89 17.88 4.31 -0.26
N LEU A 90 17.36 3.27 -0.90
CA LEU A 90 17.36 3.16 -2.36
C LEU A 90 16.35 4.10 -3.03
N ALA A 91 15.29 4.48 -2.35
CA ALA A 91 14.31 5.45 -2.82
C ALA A 91 14.73 6.91 -2.59
N ALA A 92 15.81 7.16 -1.84
CA ALA A 92 16.20 8.50 -1.43
C ALA A 92 16.43 9.45 -2.62
N GLY A 93 15.80 10.62 -2.55
CA GLY A 93 15.88 11.66 -3.58
C GLY A 93 15.01 11.41 -4.82
N GLY A 94 14.16 10.37 -4.81
CA GLY A 94 13.22 10.04 -5.87
C GLY A 94 11.76 10.32 -5.47
N PRO A 95 10.97 9.29 -5.12
CA PRO A 95 9.52 9.39 -4.96
C PRO A 95 9.09 10.15 -3.71
N ASP A 96 7.83 10.59 -3.70
CA ASP A 96 7.11 10.85 -2.47
C ASP A 96 6.91 9.51 -1.72
N ILE A 97 7.34 9.45 -0.45
CA ILE A 97 7.28 8.22 0.35
C ILE A 97 6.21 8.37 1.42
N VAL A 98 5.39 7.33 1.60
CA VAL A 98 4.44 7.23 2.70
C VAL A 98 4.49 5.84 3.33
N LEU A 99 4.18 5.76 4.62
CA LEU A 99 3.91 4.50 5.32
C LEU A 99 2.41 4.26 5.36
N LYS A 100 2.00 3.01 5.12
CA LYS A 100 0.61 2.57 5.26
C LYS A 100 0.56 1.29 6.08
N ILE A 101 -0.20 1.28 7.18
CA ILE A 101 -0.36 0.11 8.04
C ILE A 101 -1.84 -0.22 8.16
N VAL A 102 -2.17 -1.47 7.89
CA VAL A 102 -3.51 -2.01 8.11
C VAL A 102 -3.58 -2.52 9.54
N VAL A 103 -4.57 -2.07 10.31
CA VAL A 103 -4.70 -2.34 11.74
C VAL A 103 -5.96 -3.16 11.99
N PHE A 104 -5.78 -4.34 12.56
CA PHE A 104 -6.87 -5.26 12.91
C PHE A 104 -7.17 -5.25 14.42
N ASP A 105 -6.16 -5.05 15.25
CA ASP A 105 -6.24 -5.16 16.69
C ASP A 105 -5.22 -4.27 17.42
N ASP A 106 -5.13 -4.42 18.73
CA ASP A 106 -4.21 -3.67 19.59
C ASP A 106 -2.73 -3.99 19.32
N ALA A 107 -2.40 -5.21 18.90
CA ALA A 107 -1.03 -5.57 18.57
C ALA A 107 -0.58 -4.89 17.28
N ASP A 108 -1.46 -4.81 16.28
CA ASP A 108 -1.20 -4.08 15.04
C ASP A 108 -1.11 -2.56 15.29
N TYR A 109 -1.93 -2.05 16.20
CA TYR A 109 -1.85 -0.64 16.60
C TYR A 109 -0.52 -0.32 17.27
N ALA A 110 -0.03 -1.19 18.17
CA ALA A 110 1.28 -1.03 18.80
C ALA A 110 2.41 -1.07 17.77
N PHE A 111 2.34 -1.97 16.79
CA PHE A 111 3.26 -2.03 15.67
C PHE A 111 3.23 -0.74 14.82
N ALA A 112 2.04 -0.19 14.57
CA ALA A 112 1.91 1.07 13.84
C ALA A 112 2.53 2.25 14.62
N ARG A 113 2.43 2.23 15.97
CA ARG A 113 3.12 3.19 16.85
C ARG A 113 4.62 3.09 16.72
N GLU A 114 5.18 1.88 16.78
CA GLU A 114 6.62 1.63 16.58
C GLU A 114 7.10 2.15 15.22
N ALA A 115 6.37 1.85 14.15
CA ALA A 115 6.68 2.35 12.81
C ALA A 115 6.68 3.89 12.74
N GLY A 116 5.69 4.55 13.35
CA GLY A 116 5.61 6.01 13.40
C GLY A 116 6.74 6.65 14.19
N GLU A 117 7.19 6.02 15.28
CA GLU A 117 8.32 6.47 16.09
C GLU A 117 9.65 6.25 15.37
N ARG A 118 9.78 5.16 14.60
CA ARG A 118 10.97 4.86 13.79
C ARG A 118 11.13 5.83 12.61
N TYR A 119 10.02 6.24 11.99
CA TYR A 119 10.03 7.09 10.79
C TYR A 119 9.19 8.36 10.94
N PRO A 120 9.51 9.25 11.90
CA PRO A 120 8.67 10.40 12.26
C PRO A 120 8.54 11.45 11.16
N ALA A 121 9.44 11.44 10.18
CA ALA A 121 9.41 12.37 9.04
C ALA A 121 8.57 11.84 7.85
N ILE A 122 8.17 10.58 7.87
CA ILE A 122 7.40 9.97 6.78
C ILE A 122 5.91 10.02 7.12
N PRO A 123 5.05 10.56 6.23
CA PRO A 123 3.60 10.53 6.44
C PRO A 123 3.09 9.11 6.69
N LEU A 124 2.33 8.92 7.76
CA LEU A 124 1.78 7.62 8.16
C LEU A 124 0.28 7.58 7.95
N PHE A 125 -0.18 6.51 7.32
CA PHE A 125 -1.60 6.21 7.10
C PHE A 125 -1.97 4.92 7.82
N LEU A 126 -3.05 4.97 8.61
CA LEU A 126 -3.64 3.80 9.25
C LEU A 126 -4.96 3.47 8.56
N GLN A 127 -5.17 2.21 8.26
CA GLN A 127 -6.42 1.71 7.69
C GLN A 127 -6.96 0.55 8.52
N PRO A 128 -8.26 0.54 8.88
CA PRO A 128 -8.84 -0.62 9.55
C PRO A 128 -8.83 -1.81 8.59
N GLY A 129 -8.51 -2.99 9.12
CA GLY A 129 -8.51 -4.23 8.34
C GLY A 129 -9.92 -4.75 8.04
N ASN A 130 -10.09 -5.42 6.91
CA ASN A 130 -11.30 -6.18 6.58
C ASN A 130 -11.20 -7.58 7.22
N HIS A 131 -12.05 -7.88 8.22
CA HIS A 131 -12.07 -9.16 8.93
C HIS A 131 -12.84 -10.26 8.19
N THR A 132 -13.57 -9.90 7.14
CA THR A 132 -14.35 -10.82 6.31
C THR A 132 -13.81 -10.83 4.87
N PRO A 133 -12.54 -11.29 4.67
CA PRO A 133 -12.03 -11.42 3.32
C PRO A 133 -12.87 -12.43 2.56
N PRO A 134 -13.04 -12.26 1.24
CA PRO A 134 -13.81 -13.19 0.44
C PRO A 134 -13.15 -14.58 0.46
N PRO A 135 -13.94 -15.66 0.39
CA PRO A 135 -13.42 -16.97 0.06
C PRO A 135 -12.62 -16.91 -1.26
N PRO A 136 -11.63 -17.82 -1.47
CA PRO A 136 -10.79 -17.79 -2.67
C PRO A 136 -11.55 -17.78 -3.99
N ASP A 137 -12.73 -18.40 -4.03
CA ASP A 137 -13.52 -18.64 -5.24
C ASP A 137 -14.82 -17.81 -5.29
N ASP A 138 -15.01 -16.83 -4.41
CA ASP A 138 -16.22 -16.00 -4.34
C ASP A 138 -15.87 -14.52 -4.18
N ASP A 139 -15.66 -13.85 -5.31
CA ASP A 139 -15.36 -12.41 -5.36
C ASP A 139 -16.62 -11.55 -5.07
N ASP A 140 -17.80 -12.15 -5.12
CA ASP A 140 -19.09 -11.49 -4.82
C ASP A 140 -19.53 -11.73 -3.36
N ALA A 141 -18.70 -12.39 -2.54
CA ALA A 141 -18.99 -12.61 -1.13
C ALA A 141 -19.34 -11.30 -0.42
N ARG A 142 -20.46 -11.32 0.30
CA ARG A 142 -20.97 -10.14 1.00
C ARG A 142 -19.96 -9.66 2.05
N ILE A 143 -19.70 -8.36 2.05
CA ILE A 143 -18.90 -7.71 3.07
C ILE A 143 -19.75 -7.31 4.27
N ASP A 144 -19.17 -7.41 5.47
CA ASP A 144 -19.68 -6.82 6.69
C ASP A 144 -19.27 -5.33 6.78
N ILE A 145 -20.06 -4.47 6.15
CA ILE A 145 -19.80 -3.01 6.14
C ILE A 145 -19.91 -2.43 7.54
N ASP A 146 -20.87 -2.89 8.35
CA ASP A 146 -21.06 -2.39 9.71
C ASP A 146 -19.83 -2.73 10.57
N GLY A 147 -19.32 -3.96 10.49
CA GLY A 147 -18.08 -4.34 11.18
C GLY A 147 -16.84 -3.59 10.69
N VAL A 148 -16.75 -3.24 9.40
CA VAL A 148 -15.67 -2.38 8.89
C VAL A 148 -15.77 -0.97 9.49
N MET A 149 -16.99 -0.42 9.59
CA MET A 149 -17.21 0.91 10.17
C MET A 149 -16.98 0.94 11.68
N ASP A 150 -17.40 -0.08 12.42
CA ASP A 150 -17.13 -0.20 13.85
C ASP A 150 -15.62 -0.21 14.13
N ARG A 151 -14.86 -0.89 13.30
CA ARG A 151 -13.41 -0.91 13.40
C ARG A 151 -12.76 0.42 13.05
N MET A 152 -13.32 1.13 12.08
CA MET A 152 -12.89 2.49 11.77
C MET A 152 -13.12 3.42 12.98
N HIS A 153 -14.29 3.34 13.62
CA HIS A 153 -14.60 4.11 14.84
C HIS A 153 -13.61 3.77 15.97
N TRP A 154 -13.43 2.47 16.25
CA TRP A 154 -12.46 2.01 17.25
C TRP A 154 -11.06 2.59 17.02
N LEU A 155 -10.55 2.54 15.77
CA LEU A 155 -9.22 3.04 15.44
C LEU A 155 -9.12 4.55 15.64
N VAL A 156 -10.13 5.32 15.22
CA VAL A 156 -10.20 6.77 15.41
C VAL A 156 -10.25 7.14 16.90
N GLU A 157 -11.08 6.45 17.69
CA GLU A 157 -11.19 6.66 19.14
C GLU A 157 -9.86 6.36 19.84
N LYS A 158 -9.18 5.27 19.44
CA LYS A 158 -7.89 4.87 20.02
C LYS A 158 -6.80 5.90 19.73
N VAL A 159 -6.66 6.33 18.48
CA VAL A 159 -5.71 7.39 18.07
C VAL A 159 -5.99 8.70 18.83
N THR A 160 -7.26 9.04 19.01
CA THR A 160 -7.68 10.26 19.71
C THR A 160 -7.41 10.17 21.23
N ALA A 161 -7.73 9.03 21.86
CA ALA A 161 -7.49 8.80 23.28
C ALA A 161 -6.00 8.87 23.62
N ASP A 162 -5.15 8.32 22.74
CA ASP A 162 -3.70 8.33 22.89
C ASP A 162 -3.07 9.68 22.48
N ARG A 163 -3.88 10.64 22.00
CA ARG A 163 -3.42 11.94 21.47
C ARG A 163 -2.35 11.80 20.40
N TRP A 164 -2.44 10.74 19.62
CA TRP A 164 -1.50 10.47 18.53
C TRP A 164 -2.00 11.09 17.22
N TYR A 165 -1.70 12.38 17.03
CA TYR A 165 -2.22 13.16 15.88
C TYR A 165 -1.36 13.10 14.61
N ALA A 166 -0.26 12.37 14.64
CA ALA A 166 0.62 12.24 13.48
C ALA A 166 0.00 11.41 12.33
N PRO A 167 -0.64 10.24 12.57
CA PRO A 167 -1.18 9.45 11.49
C PRO A 167 -2.48 10.02 10.92
N ARG A 168 -2.74 9.70 9.65
CA ARG A 168 -4.03 9.87 8.99
C ARG A 168 -4.79 8.56 9.01
N VAL A 169 -5.96 8.53 9.62
CA VAL A 169 -6.81 7.34 9.65
C VAL A 169 -7.79 7.42 8.47
N LEU A 170 -7.72 6.45 7.57
CA LEU A 170 -8.54 6.40 6.35
C LEU A 170 -9.18 5.03 6.19
N PRO A 171 -10.40 4.93 5.63
CA PRO A 171 -10.98 3.65 5.27
C PRO A 171 -10.25 3.04 4.07
N GLN A 172 -10.40 1.74 3.87
CA GLN A 172 -10.07 1.10 2.61
C GLN A 172 -11.19 1.41 1.60
N LEU A 173 -11.00 2.47 0.81
CA LEU A 173 -12.04 3.01 -0.06
C LEU A 173 -12.58 1.99 -1.06
N HIS A 174 -11.72 1.14 -1.64
CA HIS A 174 -12.14 0.09 -2.56
C HIS A 174 -13.08 -0.92 -1.90
N VAL A 175 -12.86 -1.24 -0.61
CA VAL A 175 -13.75 -2.13 0.17
C VAL A 175 -15.13 -1.50 0.35
N LEU A 176 -15.20 -0.19 0.60
CA LEU A 176 -16.47 0.52 0.75
C LEU A 176 -17.25 0.63 -0.57
N LEU A 177 -16.54 0.77 -1.71
CA LEU A 177 -17.17 0.97 -3.02
C LEU A 177 -17.53 -0.35 -3.70
N TRP A 178 -16.69 -1.36 -3.60
CA TRP A 178 -16.81 -2.61 -4.37
C TRP A 178 -16.85 -3.87 -3.49
N GLY A 179 -16.86 -3.71 -2.17
CA GLY A 179 -16.87 -4.85 -1.25
C GLY A 179 -15.61 -5.69 -1.37
N ASN A 180 -15.81 -6.99 -1.53
CA ASN A 180 -14.73 -7.97 -1.65
C ASN A 180 -14.26 -8.20 -3.10
N LYS A 181 -14.79 -7.44 -4.07
CA LYS A 181 -14.47 -7.63 -5.47
C LYS A 181 -12.98 -7.37 -5.75
N ARG A 182 -12.35 -8.28 -6.53
CA ARG A 182 -10.95 -8.18 -6.92
C ARG A 182 -10.79 -7.49 -8.28
N GLY A 183 -9.66 -6.81 -8.48
CA GLY A 183 -9.32 -6.20 -9.77
C GLY A 183 -10.17 -4.98 -10.16
N VAL A 184 -10.66 -4.25 -9.16
CA VAL A 184 -11.46 -3.01 -9.31
C VAL A 184 -10.64 -1.79 -8.97
#